data_9c1c8494e18b817e0d2573dea2b5962b
#
_entry.id   9c1c8494e18b817e0d2573dea2b5962b
#
_cell.length_a   1.000
_cell.length_b   1.000
_cell.length_c   1.000
_cell.angle_alpha   90.00
_cell.angle_beta   90.00
_cell.angle_gamma   90.00
#
_symmetry.space_group_name_H-M   'P 1'
#
loop_
_entity.id
_entity.type
_entity.pdbx_description
1 polymer ?
#
loop_
_entity_poly.entity_id
_entity_poly.type
_entity_poly.pdbx_seq_one_letter_code
_entity_poly.pdbx_strand_id
1 'polypeptide(L)'
;LPFRKTDEASSNDAANFIPEYSAARQLDVNSFPAVVTMLTLSAASTYQLLVIGYNRSDYDFTGGGGATKRFNIGSTDTPATLANLYLQPVNPTVVPEFFSCFGNGYRGATLVGPIFKPSQINYVTGTLKRLVSGFTLEVTNVPAYVNSMTLIAEQLVTATRATDGTALTWQTAGDGGTKTLATQAPVSGKVSFNQFLLAIPDSRKTLFYLDVSYGIFTERYTVK
;
A
#
# COMPACT_ATOMS: atom_id res chain seq x y z
N LEU A 1 13.82 2.72 -5.11
CA LEU A 1 14.31 1.39 -5.47
C LEU A 1 14.41 1.27 -6.98
N PRO A 2 15.65 1.20 -7.56
CA PRO A 2 15.85 0.95 -8.98
C PRO A 2 15.55 -0.51 -9.34
N PHE A 3 14.87 -0.70 -10.47
CA PHE A 3 14.67 -1.98 -11.12
C PHE A 3 15.40 -1.98 -12.45
N ARG A 4 16.36 -2.86 -12.59
CA ARG A 4 17.17 -3.00 -13.79
C ARG A 4 16.58 -4.05 -14.71
N LYS A 5 16.55 -3.78 -16.01
CA LYS A 5 16.17 -4.73 -17.03
C LYS A 5 17.15 -5.91 -17.08
N THR A 6 16.67 -7.12 -17.11
CA THR A 6 17.50 -8.35 -17.08
C THR A 6 18.27 -8.55 -18.37
N ASP A 7 17.63 -8.23 -19.50
CA ASP A 7 18.20 -8.31 -20.85
C ASP A 7 17.69 -7.13 -21.69
N GLU A 8 18.60 -6.34 -22.25
CA GLU A 8 18.26 -5.18 -23.08
C GLU A 8 17.45 -5.53 -24.33
N ALA A 9 17.57 -6.76 -24.85
CA ALA A 9 16.80 -7.25 -25.98
C ALA A 9 15.38 -7.69 -25.63
N SER A 10 15.06 -7.92 -24.35
CA SER A 10 13.72 -8.31 -23.92
C SER A 10 12.70 -7.17 -24.06
N SER A 11 11.41 -7.49 -23.93
CA SER A 11 10.35 -6.46 -23.88
C SER A 11 10.47 -5.58 -22.63
N ASN A 12 9.73 -4.47 -22.60
CA ASN A 12 9.65 -3.58 -21.44
C ASN A 12 8.58 -4.02 -20.42
N ASP A 13 8.24 -5.29 -20.40
CA ASP A 13 7.30 -5.84 -19.43
C ASP A 13 7.88 -5.83 -18.01
N ALA A 14 7.04 -5.59 -17.03
CA ALA A 14 7.45 -5.51 -15.63
C ALA A 14 8.15 -6.78 -15.12
N ALA A 15 7.86 -7.94 -15.69
CA ALA A 15 8.52 -9.22 -15.38
C ALA A 15 10.01 -9.24 -15.75
N ASN A 16 10.45 -8.39 -16.68
CA ASN A 16 11.83 -8.29 -17.14
C ASN A 16 12.69 -7.30 -16.32
N PHE A 17 12.14 -6.71 -15.27
CA PHE A 17 12.84 -5.78 -14.39
C PHE A 17 13.01 -6.39 -13.00
N ILE A 18 14.26 -6.50 -12.55
CA ILE A 18 14.65 -7.01 -11.23
C ILE A 18 15.21 -5.89 -10.35
N PRO A 19 15.01 -5.94 -9.03
CA PRO A 19 15.50 -4.89 -8.14
C PRO A 19 17.04 -4.88 -8.09
N GLU A 20 17.60 -3.69 -8.15
CA GLU A 20 19.04 -3.45 -7.93
C GLU A 20 19.24 -2.86 -6.54
N TYR A 21 19.31 -3.73 -5.53
CA TYR A 21 19.36 -3.35 -4.12
C TYR A 21 20.58 -2.51 -3.75
N SER A 22 21.72 -2.73 -4.41
CA SER A 22 22.95 -1.96 -4.18
C SER A 22 22.78 -0.47 -4.49
N ALA A 23 21.89 -0.14 -5.43
CA ALA A 23 21.58 1.23 -5.82
C ALA A 23 20.36 1.81 -5.10
N ALA A 24 19.67 1.02 -4.27
CA ALA A 24 18.53 1.51 -3.49
C ALA A 24 18.94 2.59 -2.50
N ARG A 25 18.06 3.54 -2.26
CA ARG A 25 18.24 4.59 -1.25
C ARG A 25 17.01 4.69 -0.38
N GLN A 26 17.24 4.83 0.92
CA GLN A 26 16.22 5.16 1.92
C GLN A 26 16.55 6.54 2.47
N LEU A 27 15.54 7.39 2.54
CA LEU A 27 15.65 8.76 3.02
C LEU A 27 14.59 9.03 4.07
N ASP A 28 14.98 9.73 5.12
CA ASP A 28 14.03 10.33 6.05
C ASP A 28 13.60 11.69 5.49
N VAL A 29 12.32 11.83 5.19
CA VAL A 29 11.75 13.04 4.59
C VAL A 29 10.95 13.80 5.63
N ASN A 30 11.40 15.02 5.94
CA ASN A 30 10.74 15.91 6.89
C ASN A 30 9.92 17.02 6.19
N SER A 31 10.10 17.18 4.88
CA SER A 31 9.39 18.20 4.09
C SER A 31 9.32 17.81 2.62
N PHE A 32 8.34 18.36 1.91
CA PHE A 32 8.20 18.19 0.45
C PHE A 32 8.38 19.52 -0.28
N PRO A 33 8.91 19.52 -1.53
CA PRO A 33 9.41 18.34 -2.25
C PRO A 33 10.70 17.79 -1.65
N ALA A 34 10.84 16.46 -1.64
CA ALA A 34 12.08 15.81 -1.24
C ALA A 34 13.01 15.63 -2.43
N VAL A 35 14.31 15.84 -2.23
CA VAL A 35 15.32 15.68 -3.26
C VAL A 35 16.33 14.62 -2.86
N VAL A 36 16.47 13.60 -3.71
CA VAL A 36 17.56 12.62 -3.63
C VAL A 36 18.69 13.07 -4.51
N THR A 37 19.84 13.30 -3.94
CA THR A 37 20.95 13.95 -4.66
C THR A 37 21.65 13.05 -5.67
N MET A 38 21.76 11.73 -5.42
CA MET A 38 22.45 10.83 -6.36
C MET A 38 21.99 9.39 -6.25
N LEU A 39 21.77 8.75 -7.41
CA LEU A 39 21.67 7.30 -7.57
C LEU A 39 22.83 6.84 -8.46
N THR A 40 23.57 5.82 -8.02
CA THR A 40 24.61 5.20 -8.83
C THR A 40 24.01 4.08 -9.65
N LEU A 41 23.81 4.32 -10.95
CA LEU A 41 23.21 3.38 -11.89
C LEU A 41 24.14 3.14 -13.08
N SER A 42 24.09 1.95 -13.68
CA SER A 42 24.86 1.65 -14.90
C SER A 42 24.33 2.46 -16.08
N ALA A 43 25.21 3.22 -16.74
CA ALA A 43 24.83 4.11 -17.84
C ALA A 43 24.25 3.36 -19.07
N ALA A 44 24.62 2.07 -19.25
CA ALA A 44 24.22 1.25 -20.38
C ALA A 44 22.94 0.46 -20.16
N SER A 45 22.51 0.28 -18.91
CA SER A 45 21.35 -0.55 -18.56
C SER A 45 20.07 0.29 -18.54
N THR A 46 18.96 -0.39 -18.86
CA THR A 46 17.61 0.20 -18.81
C THR A 46 17.00 0.01 -17.43
N TYR A 47 16.39 1.06 -16.90
CA TYR A 47 15.80 1.09 -15.56
C TYR A 47 14.35 1.56 -15.53
N GLN A 48 13.65 1.10 -14.50
CA GLN A 48 12.49 1.76 -13.91
C GLN A 48 12.80 2.09 -12.45
N LEU A 49 12.42 3.27 -12.00
CA LEU A 49 12.63 3.70 -10.62
C LEU A 49 11.31 3.70 -9.87
N LEU A 50 11.11 2.74 -8.97
CA LEU A 50 9.97 2.73 -8.06
C LEU A 50 10.32 3.57 -6.82
N VAL A 51 9.52 4.59 -6.56
CA VAL A 51 9.58 5.40 -5.35
C VAL A 51 8.43 4.99 -4.45
N ILE A 52 8.74 4.65 -3.21
CA ILE A 52 7.76 4.29 -2.20
C ILE A 52 7.88 5.22 -1.00
N GLY A 53 6.74 5.63 -0.45
CA GLY A 53 6.63 6.46 0.75
C GLY A 53 5.82 5.73 1.81
N TYR A 54 6.34 5.70 3.03
CA TYR A 54 5.72 5.04 4.18
C TYR A 54 6.21 5.65 5.48
N ASN A 55 5.44 5.48 6.54
CA ASN A 55 5.93 5.80 7.87
C ASN A 55 6.85 4.68 8.36
N ARG A 56 8.09 5.00 8.71
CA ARG A 56 9.10 4.05 9.15
C ARG A 56 8.68 3.23 10.37
N SER A 57 7.86 3.79 11.26
CA SER A 57 7.33 3.05 12.42
C SER A 57 6.34 1.96 12.03
N ASP A 58 5.70 2.08 10.85
CA ASP A 58 4.65 1.17 10.40
C ASP A 58 5.18 0.04 9.51
N TYR A 59 6.32 0.27 8.82
CA TYR A 59 6.89 -0.68 7.87
C TYR A 59 8.38 -0.93 8.14
N ASP A 60 8.76 -2.20 8.15
CA ASP A 60 10.15 -2.62 8.21
C ASP A 60 10.55 -3.30 6.90
N PHE A 61 11.47 -2.68 6.17
CA PHE A 61 12.03 -3.19 4.91
C PHE A 61 13.46 -3.71 5.07
N THR A 62 14.01 -3.71 6.27
CA THR A 62 15.42 -4.09 6.49
C THR A 62 15.65 -5.60 6.46
N GLY A 63 14.60 -6.39 6.36
CA GLY A 63 14.69 -7.84 6.29
C GLY A 63 14.93 -8.53 7.63
N GLY A 64 14.84 -7.80 8.72
CA GLY A 64 15.08 -8.27 10.09
C GLY A 64 14.10 -9.29 10.66
N GLY A 65 13.32 -9.99 9.82
CA GLY A 65 12.55 -11.17 10.23
C GLY A 65 11.44 -10.95 11.27
N GLY A 66 11.20 -9.72 11.66
CA GLY A 66 10.17 -9.38 12.63
C GLY A 66 8.75 -9.42 12.06
N ALA A 67 7.76 -9.56 12.94
CA ALA A 67 6.32 -9.51 12.62
C ALA A 67 5.86 -8.20 11.94
N THR A 68 6.76 -7.22 11.80
CA THR A 68 6.54 -5.90 11.21
C THR A 68 6.88 -5.82 9.73
N LYS A 69 7.51 -6.85 9.14
CA LYS A 69 7.79 -6.87 7.69
C LYS A 69 6.48 -6.99 6.93
N ARG A 70 6.08 -5.90 6.28
CA ARG A 70 4.76 -5.79 5.62
C ARG A 70 4.84 -5.67 4.12
N PHE A 71 6.05 -5.72 3.58
CA PHE A 71 6.32 -5.52 2.17
C PHE A 71 7.29 -6.58 1.69
N ASN A 72 6.89 -7.37 0.69
CA ASN A 72 7.77 -8.36 0.11
C ASN A 72 8.43 -7.81 -1.16
N ILE A 73 9.74 -7.69 -1.14
CA ILE A 73 10.57 -7.37 -2.30
C ILE A 73 11.30 -8.66 -2.72
N GLY A 74 10.56 -9.66 -3.08
CA GLY A 74 11.08 -10.94 -3.54
C GLY A 74 10.91 -12.06 -2.53
N SER A 75 10.85 -13.28 -3.05
CA SER A 75 10.98 -14.51 -2.27
C SER A 75 12.40 -15.05 -2.39
N THR A 76 12.79 -15.93 -1.48
CA THR A 76 14.07 -16.64 -1.54
C THR A 76 14.22 -17.51 -2.79
N ASP A 77 13.10 -17.90 -3.39
CA ASP A 77 13.05 -18.96 -4.41
C ASP A 77 12.84 -18.42 -5.84
N THR A 78 12.51 -17.15 -5.98
CA THR A 78 12.31 -16.52 -7.30
C THR A 78 12.87 -15.11 -7.23
N PRO A 79 13.70 -14.65 -8.17
CA PRO A 79 14.10 -13.26 -8.19
C PRO A 79 12.84 -12.40 -8.23
N ALA A 80 12.75 -11.43 -7.32
CA ALA A 80 11.67 -10.47 -7.36
C ALA A 80 11.71 -9.75 -8.70
N THR A 81 10.54 -9.54 -9.27
CA THR A 81 10.40 -8.71 -10.45
C THR A 81 9.46 -7.56 -10.12
N LEU A 82 9.47 -6.53 -10.93
CA LEU A 82 8.55 -5.42 -10.77
C LEU A 82 7.08 -5.88 -10.91
N ALA A 83 6.81 -6.96 -11.66
CA ALA A 83 5.48 -7.50 -11.85
C ALA A 83 4.89 -8.16 -10.60
N ASN A 84 5.74 -8.76 -9.77
CA ASN A 84 5.29 -9.52 -8.58
C ASN A 84 5.51 -8.81 -7.25
N LEU A 85 5.87 -7.54 -7.30
CA LEU A 85 6.06 -6.72 -6.12
C LEU A 85 4.71 -6.41 -5.46
N TYR A 86 4.51 -6.82 -4.22
CA TYR A 86 3.26 -6.61 -3.52
C TYR A 86 3.42 -5.99 -2.12
N LEU A 87 2.36 -5.34 -1.69
CA LEU A 87 2.16 -4.87 -0.32
C LEU A 87 1.13 -5.78 0.35
N GLN A 88 1.53 -6.40 1.45
CA GLN A 88 0.66 -7.25 2.25
C GLN A 88 0.76 -6.82 3.72
N PRO A 89 -0.29 -6.21 4.29
CA PRO A 89 -0.35 -5.92 5.71
C PRO A 89 -0.35 -7.22 6.52
N VAL A 90 0.37 -7.23 7.64
CA VAL A 90 0.34 -8.36 8.60
C VAL A 90 -1.08 -8.56 9.13
N ASN A 91 -1.79 -7.46 9.36
CA ASN A 91 -3.20 -7.46 9.72
C ASN A 91 -3.99 -6.64 8.70
N PRO A 92 -4.89 -7.25 7.91
CA PRO A 92 -5.66 -6.53 6.89
C PRO A 92 -6.66 -5.53 7.48
N THR A 93 -6.89 -5.53 8.80
CA THR A 93 -7.75 -4.56 9.50
C THR A 93 -6.98 -3.31 9.98
N VAL A 94 -5.65 -3.34 9.92
CA VAL A 94 -4.78 -2.21 10.31
C VAL A 94 -3.80 -1.96 9.18
N VAL A 95 -4.19 -1.13 8.23
CA VAL A 95 -3.38 -0.81 7.06
C VAL A 95 -2.83 0.61 7.23
N PRO A 96 -1.52 0.76 7.46
CA PRO A 96 -0.89 2.07 7.50
C PRO A 96 -0.89 2.74 6.11
N GLU A 97 -0.70 4.04 6.09
CA GLU A 97 -0.57 4.78 4.84
C GLU A 97 0.65 4.31 4.04
N PHE A 98 0.43 4.10 2.75
CA PHE A 98 1.46 3.72 1.80
C PHE A 98 1.28 4.47 0.49
N PHE A 99 2.38 4.95 -0.07
CA PHE A 99 2.41 5.72 -1.29
C PHE A 99 3.40 5.10 -2.27
N SER A 100 3.12 5.17 -3.56
CA SER A 100 4.10 4.83 -4.58
C SER A 100 3.96 5.67 -5.84
N CYS A 101 5.02 5.69 -6.63
CA CYS A 101 5.01 6.17 -8.01
C CYS A 101 6.21 5.60 -8.77
N PHE A 102 6.13 5.65 -10.10
CA PHE A 102 7.31 5.55 -10.94
C PHE A 102 7.96 6.91 -11.13
N GLY A 103 9.28 6.92 -11.06
CA GLY A 103 10.06 8.08 -11.45
C GLY A 103 10.11 8.24 -12.96
N ASN A 104 9.83 9.43 -13.46
CA ASN A 104 9.94 9.79 -14.87
C ASN A 104 11.29 10.44 -15.14
N GLY A 105 12.05 9.89 -16.08
CA GLY A 105 13.32 10.46 -16.53
C GLY A 105 13.12 11.66 -17.46
N TYR A 106 13.97 12.66 -17.33
CA TYR A 106 13.98 13.87 -18.15
C TYR A 106 15.37 14.16 -18.70
N ARG A 107 15.40 14.66 -19.94
CA ARG A 107 16.60 15.25 -20.57
C ARG A 107 16.35 16.74 -20.79
N GLY A 108 16.89 17.58 -19.92
CA GLY A 108 16.46 18.97 -19.85
C GLY A 108 14.96 19.06 -19.56
N ALA A 109 14.20 19.79 -20.37
CA ALA A 109 12.74 19.89 -20.24
C ALA A 109 11.97 18.75 -20.93
N THR A 110 12.66 17.85 -21.63
CA THR A 110 12.01 16.79 -22.41
C THR A 110 11.78 15.54 -21.56
N LEU A 111 10.53 15.08 -21.48
CA LEU A 111 10.16 13.82 -20.83
C LEU A 111 10.66 12.65 -21.69
N VAL A 112 11.46 11.77 -21.05
CA VAL A 112 11.88 10.48 -21.62
C VAL A 112 10.89 9.38 -21.22
N GLY A 113 10.41 9.41 -19.97
CA GLY A 113 9.39 8.49 -19.46
C GLY A 113 9.85 7.69 -18.25
N PRO A 114 9.03 6.72 -17.79
CA PRO A 114 9.34 5.90 -16.61
C PRO A 114 10.37 4.80 -16.88
N ILE A 115 10.64 4.49 -18.15
CA ILE A 115 11.65 3.52 -18.57
C ILE A 115 12.76 4.29 -19.27
N PHE A 116 13.96 4.23 -18.72
CA PHE A 116 15.07 5.07 -19.19
C PHE A 116 16.45 4.40 -19.03
N LYS A 117 17.40 4.86 -19.81
CA LYS A 117 18.83 4.63 -19.56
C LYS A 117 19.42 5.86 -18.86
N PRO A 118 20.23 5.70 -17.80
CA PRO A 118 20.85 6.84 -17.12
C PRO A 118 21.63 7.77 -18.05
N SER A 119 22.26 7.23 -19.10
CA SER A 119 22.95 8.04 -20.12
C SER A 119 22.05 8.97 -20.94
N GLN A 120 20.74 8.75 -20.92
CA GLN A 120 19.76 9.51 -21.73
C GLN A 120 19.01 10.57 -20.94
N ILE A 121 19.21 10.64 -19.62
CA ILE A 121 18.48 11.55 -18.73
C ILE A 121 19.44 12.39 -17.88
N ASN A 122 18.94 13.52 -17.37
CA ASN A 122 19.66 14.38 -16.44
C ASN A 122 19.11 14.26 -15.01
N TYR A 123 17.81 14.03 -14.87
CA TYR A 123 17.16 13.89 -13.58
C TYR A 123 15.89 13.04 -13.70
N VAL A 124 15.35 12.64 -12.55
CA VAL A 124 14.10 11.89 -12.41
C VAL A 124 13.18 12.62 -11.44
N THR A 125 11.91 12.71 -11.78
CA THR A 125 10.86 13.21 -10.86
C THR A 125 9.72 12.21 -10.73
N GLY A 126 8.97 12.29 -9.64
CA GLY A 126 7.78 11.47 -9.42
C GLY A 126 6.83 12.12 -8.41
N THR A 127 5.55 11.88 -8.59
CA THR A 127 4.51 12.30 -7.64
C THR A 127 3.93 11.07 -6.97
N LEU A 128 4.13 10.96 -5.67
CA LEU A 128 3.62 9.85 -4.87
C LEU A 128 2.08 9.86 -4.86
N LYS A 129 1.50 8.69 -5.12
CA LYS A 129 0.07 8.44 -5.01
C LYS A 129 -0.19 7.48 -3.86
N ARG A 130 -1.22 7.75 -3.07
CA ARG A 130 -1.65 6.84 -2.00
C ARG A 130 -2.23 5.56 -2.59
N LEU A 131 -1.78 4.40 -2.10
CA LEU A 131 -2.26 3.07 -2.50
C LEU A 131 -3.27 2.47 -1.52
N VAL A 132 -3.61 3.19 -0.48
CA VAL A 132 -4.62 2.78 0.51
C VAL A 132 -5.79 3.75 0.48
N SER A 133 -6.99 3.24 0.78
CA SER A 133 -8.20 4.03 0.89
C SER A 133 -8.50 4.30 2.35
N GLY A 134 -8.73 5.56 2.69
CA GLY A 134 -9.22 5.96 4.01
C GLY A 134 -10.71 6.25 3.97
N PHE A 135 -11.43 5.85 5.00
CA PHE A 135 -12.82 6.25 5.19
C PHE A 135 -13.10 6.60 6.64
N THR A 136 -14.12 7.42 6.85
CA THR A 136 -14.67 7.74 8.16
C THR A 136 -16.14 7.34 8.18
N LEU A 137 -16.54 6.55 9.17
CA LEU A 137 -17.94 6.28 9.49
C LEU A 137 -18.28 7.02 10.79
N GLU A 138 -19.19 7.97 10.72
CA GLU A 138 -19.70 8.68 11.89
C GLU A 138 -21.16 8.27 12.14
N VAL A 139 -21.43 7.80 13.36
CA VAL A 139 -22.77 7.49 13.85
C VAL A 139 -23.15 8.54 14.89
N THR A 140 -24.26 9.24 14.66
CA THR A 140 -24.76 10.32 15.53
C THR A 140 -26.09 9.94 16.19
N ASN A 141 -26.47 10.69 17.22
CA ASN A 141 -27.70 10.45 17.98
C ASN A 141 -27.73 9.04 18.61
N VAL A 142 -26.58 8.55 19.03
CA VAL A 142 -26.46 7.23 19.66
C VAL A 142 -27.13 7.30 21.04
N PRO A 143 -28.13 6.43 21.32
CA PRO A 143 -28.81 6.40 22.62
C PRO A 143 -27.86 6.08 23.77
N ALA A 144 -28.13 6.62 24.96
CA ALA A 144 -27.28 6.47 26.14
C ALA A 144 -27.20 5.01 26.66
N TYR A 145 -28.12 4.13 26.26
CA TYR A 145 -28.08 2.73 26.66
C TYR A 145 -27.15 1.87 25.76
N VAL A 146 -26.57 2.42 24.68
CA VAL A 146 -25.61 1.73 23.85
C VAL A 146 -24.26 1.72 24.54
N ASN A 147 -23.71 0.54 24.77
CA ASN A 147 -22.43 0.33 25.42
C ASN A 147 -21.25 0.53 24.47
N SER A 148 -21.36 -0.08 23.28
CA SER A 148 -20.31 0.00 22.25
C SER A 148 -20.87 -0.27 20.87
N MET A 149 -20.11 0.14 19.86
CA MET A 149 -20.32 -0.20 18.47
C MET A 149 -19.05 -0.82 17.90
N THR A 150 -19.20 -1.90 17.14
CA THR A 150 -18.09 -2.61 16.49
C THR A 150 -18.26 -2.57 14.98
N LEU A 151 -17.31 -1.95 14.29
CA LEU A 151 -17.25 -1.95 12.84
C LEU A 151 -16.58 -3.22 12.37
N ILE A 152 -17.27 -3.93 11.48
CA ILE A 152 -16.85 -5.21 10.92
C ILE A 152 -16.83 -5.11 9.41
N ALA A 153 -15.83 -5.72 8.79
CA ALA A 153 -15.74 -5.83 7.34
C ALA A 153 -15.68 -7.29 6.89
N GLU A 154 -16.19 -7.55 5.71
CA GLU A 154 -16.15 -8.83 5.02
C GLU A 154 -15.55 -8.64 3.63
N GLN A 155 -14.79 -9.64 3.13
CA GLN A 155 -14.13 -9.62 1.83
C GLN A 155 -13.07 -8.51 1.70
N LEU A 156 -12.27 -8.31 2.73
CA LEU A 156 -11.14 -7.38 2.69
C LEU A 156 -10.11 -7.80 1.64
N VAL A 157 -9.52 -6.81 0.97
CA VAL A 157 -8.28 -7.01 0.20
C VAL A 157 -7.15 -7.28 1.18
N THR A 158 -6.40 -8.35 0.95
CA THR A 158 -5.31 -8.78 1.84
C THR A 158 -3.93 -8.51 1.27
N ALA A 159 -3.81 -8.38 -0.04
CA ALA A 159 -2.58 -7.91 -0.70
C ALA A 159 -2.89 -7.11 -1.97
N THR A 160 -2.04 -6.14 -2.25
CA THR A 160 -2.13 -5.29 -3.43
C THR A 160 -0.78 -5.16 -4.10
N ARG A 161 -0.75 -4.93 -5.42
CA ARG A 161 0.47 -4.63 -6.13
C ARG A 161 1.06 -3.31 -5.67
N ALA A 162 2.35 -3.31 -5.32
CA ALA A 162 2.99 -2.12 -4.75
C ALA A 162 3.19 -0.99 -5.76
N THR A 163 3.09 -1.27 -7.06
CA THR A 163 3.32 -0.29 -8.13
C THR A 163 2.11 0.57 -8.45
N ASP A 164 0.89 0.02 -8.33
CA ASP A 164 -0.34 0.66 -8.80
C ASP A 164 -1.55 0.46 -7.88
N GLY A 165 -1.41 -0.33 -6.80
CA GLY A 165 -2.50 -0.61 -5.88
C GLY A 165 -3.50 -1.66 -6.36
N THR A 166 -3.24 -2.33 -7.50
CA THR A 166 -4.12 -3.40 -7.97
C THR A 166 -4.26 -4.50 -6.92
N ALA A 167 -5.46 -4.81 -6.51
CA ALA A 167 -5.72 -5.87 -5.54
C ALA A 167 -5.33 -7.25 -6.10
N LEU A 168 -4.57 -8.01 -5.33
CA LEU A 168 -4.04 -9.32 -5.72
C LEU A 168 -4.73 -10.47 -5.00
N THR A 169 -4.95 -10.33 -3.70
CA THR A 169 -5.60 -11.34 -2.87
C THR A 169 -6.68 -10.73 -1.99
N TRP A 170 -7.67 -11.54 -1.66
CA TRP A 170 -8.82 -11.18 -0.82
C TRP A 170 -9.04 -12.23 0.24
N GLN A 171 -9.64 -11.80 1.32
CA GLN A 171 -10.20 -12.70 2.29
C GLN A 171 -11.40 -13.43 1.67
N THR A 172 -11.40 -14.76 1.70
CA THR A 172 -12.52 -15.57 1.23
C THR A 172 -13.54 -15.78 2.34
N ALA A 173 -14.80 -15.99 1.97
CA ALA A 173 -15.89 -16.22 2.93
C ALA A 173 -15.69 -17.46 3.84
N GLY A 174 -14.80 -18.38 3.47
CA GLY A 174 -14.46 -19.58 4.25
C GLY A 174 -13.39 -19.37 5.34
N ASP A 175 -12.58 -18.31 5.23
CA ASP A 175 -11.45 -18.04 6.14
C ASP A 175 -11.85 -17.23 7.40
N GLY A 176 -13.05 -17.47 7.93
CA GLY A 176 -13.61 -16.66 9.01
C GLY A 176 -14.15 -15.31 8.55
N GLY A 177 -14.61 -15.23 7.31
CA GLY A 177 -15.40 -14.26 6.52
C GLY A 177 -15.41 -12.80 6.96
N THR A 178 -15.55 -12.53 8.23
CA THR A 178 -15.65 -11.19 8.79
C THR A 178 -14.47 -10.86 9.68
N LYS A 179 -14.03 -9.60 9.64
CA LYS A 179 -12.96 -9.07 10.53
C LYS A 179 -13.44 -7.83 11.26
N THR A 180 -13.23 -7.79 12.56
CA THR A 180 -13.42 -6.57 13.35
C THR A 180 -12.35 -5.55 12.96
N LEU A 181 -12.80 -4.38 12.51
CA LEU A 181 -11.92 -3.25 12.20
C LEU A 181 -11.63 -2.42 13.45
N ALA A 182 -12.68 -2.09 14.20
CA ALA A 182 -12.56 -1.33 15.43
C ALA A 182 -13.80 -1.49 16.31
N THR A 183 -13.64 -1.32 17.62
CA THR A 183 -14.73 -1.20 18.58
C THR A 183 -14.59 0.11 19.31
N GLN A 184 -15.67 0.88 19.42
CA GLN A 184 -15.72 2.19 20.04
C GLN A 184 -16.93 2.31 20.98
N ALA A 185 -16.73 2.97 22.12
CA ALA A 185 -17.82 3.40 22.99
C ALA A 185 -18.35 4.76 22.54
N PRO A 186 -19.66 5.03 22.68
CA PRO A 186 -20.23 6.34 22.37
C PRO A 186 -19.65 7.44 23.30
N VAL A 187 -19.31 8.58 22.70
CA VAL A 187 -18.91 9.79 23.42
C VAL A 187 -19.87 10.91 23.03
N SER A 188 -20.59 11.46 23.98
CA SER A 188 -21.60 12.53 23.74
C SER A 188 -22.61 12.18 22.64
N GLY A 189 -23.08 10.93 22.62
CA GLY A 189 -24.05 10.45 21.62
C GLY A 189 -23.50 10.26 20.21
N LYS A 190 -22.18 10.11 20.08
CA LYS A 190 -21.49 9.89 18.80
C LYS A 190 -20.49 8.75 18.87
N VAL A 191 -20.30 8.06 17.75
CA VAL A 191 -19.21 7.11 17.53
C VAL A 191 -18.57 7.41 16.17
N SER A 192 -17.23 7.43 16.10
CA SER A 192 -16.51 7.67 14.86
C SER A 192 -15.45 6.59 14.64
N PHE A 193 -15.45 6.01 13.45
CA PHE A 193 -14.46 5.04 13.00
C PHE A 193 -13.65 5.65 11.87
N ASN A 194 -12.34 5.74 12.05
CA ASN A 194 -11.40 6.19 11.03
C ASN A 194 -10.52 5.00 10.66
N GLN A 195 -10.58 4.55 9.40
CA GLN A 195 -9.90 3.35 8.96
C GLN A 195 -9.19 3.57 7.63
N PHE A 196 -8.03 2.95 7.49
CA PHE A 196 -7.37 2.75 6.21
C PHE A 196 -7.46 1.27 5.82
N LEU A 197 -7.78 1.02 4.56
CA LEU A 197 -7.85 -0.31 3.96
C LEU A 197 -7.09 -0.30 2.63
N LEU A 198 -6.65 -1.47 2.19
CA LEU A 198 -6.16 -1.61 0.82
C LEU A 198 -7.28 -1.29 -0.16
N ALA A 199 -6.94 -0.68 -1.28
CA ALA A 199 -7.90 -0.27 -2.29
C ALA A 199 -8.74 -1.46 -2.78
N ILE A 200 -10.04 -1.26 -2.85
CA ILE A 200 -11.02 -2.27 -3.29
C ILE A 200 -11.26 -2.04 -4.78
N PRO A 201 -11.09 -3.05 -5.65
CA PRO A 201 -11.36 -2.90 -7.07
C PRO A 201 -12.87 -2.83 -7.34
N ASP A 202 -13.26 -2.14 -8.41
CA ASP A 202 -14.67 -1.99 -8.82
C ASP A 202 -15.39 -3.31 -9.06
N SER A 203 -14.64 -4.39 -9.37
CA SER A 203 -15.18 -5.72 -9.61
C SER A 203 -15.59 -6.47 -8.34
N ARG A 204 -15.28 -5.96 -7.15
CA ARG A 204 -15.61 -6.57 -5.86
C ARG A 204 -16.11 -5.53 -4.87
N LYS A 205 -16.84 -6.00 -3.86
CA LYS A 205 -17.36 -5.14 -2.79
C LYS A 205 -16.93 -5.69 -1.45
N THR A 206 -16.30 -4.87 -0.64
CA THR A 206 -16.22 -5.12 0.80
C THR A 206 -17.56 -4.76 1.42
N LEU A 207 -18.09 -5.66 2.22
CA LEU A 207 -19.31 -5.41 2.97
C LEU A 207 -18.94 -4.93 4.37
N PHE A 208 -19.62 -3.91 4.84
CA PHE A 208 -19.44 -3.38 6.18
C PHE A 208 -20.69 -3.63 7.03
N TYR A 209 -20.44 -4.02 8.28
CA TYR A 209 -21.48 -4.21 9.28
C TYR A 209 -21.13 -3.41 10.52
N LEU A 210 -22.16 -2.99 11.23
CA LEU A 210 -22.06 -2.33 12.52
C LEU A 210 -22.78 -3.17 13.55
N ASP A 211 -22.06 -3.76 14.47
CA ASP A 211 -22.63 -4.45 15.63
C ASP A 211 -22.82 -3.42 16.75
N VAL A 212 -24.06 -3.25 17.19
CA VAL A 212 -24.45 -2.32 18.25
C VAL A 212 -24.75 -3.14 19.49
N SER A 213 -23.99 -2.92 20.57
CA SER A 213 -24.12 -3.65 21.83
C SER A 213 -24.79 -2.79 22.89
N TYR A 214 -25.83 -3.35 23.53
CA TYR A 214 -26.56 -2.73 24.65
C TYR A 214 -26.95 -3.81 25.67
N GLY A 215 -26.52 -3.62 26.91
CA GLY A 215 -26.68 -4.64 27.95
C GLY A 215 -25.99 -5.96 27.53
N ILE A 216 -26.77 -7.03 27.45
CA ILE A 216 -26.34 -8.38 27.03
C ILE A 216 -26.64 -8.65 25.55
N PHE A 217 -27.26 -7.70 24.84
CA PHE A 217 -27.71 -7.86 23.47
C PHE A 217 -26.74 -7.21 22.49
N THR A 218 -26.65 -7.76 21.28
CA THR A 218 -25.94 -7.18 20.14
C THR A 218 -26.79 -7.32 18.90
N GLU A 219 -26.99 -6.23 18.18
CA GLU A 219 -27.69 -6.20 16.90
C GLU A 219 -26.76 -5.80 15.79
N ARG A 220 -26.87 -6.48 14.63
CA ARG A 220 -26.06 -6.21 13.44
C ARG A 220 -26.82 -5.42 12.39
N TYR A 221 -26.22 -4.37 11.91
CA TYR A 221 -26.71 -3.52 10.84
C TYR A 221 -25.74 -3.56 9.65
N THR A 222 -26.30 -3.60 8.42
CA THR A 222 -25.49 -3.44 7.21
C THR A 222 -25.25 -1.96 6.95
N VAL A 223 -24.00 -1.56 6.77
CA VAL A 223 -23.64 -0.21 6.35
C VAL A 223 -23.79 -0.14 4.82
N LYS A 224 -24.62 0.77 4.34
CA LYS A 224 -24.93 0.94 2.91
C LYS A 224 -24.27 2.19 2.35
#